data_f293a668202dd875fd822f735b6ad11d
#
_entry.id   f293a668202dd875fd822f735b6ad11d
#
_cell.length_a   1.000
_cell.length_b   1.000
_cell.length_c   1.000
_cell.angle_alpha   90.00
_cell.angle_beta   90.00
_cell.angle_gamma   90.00
#
_symmetry.space_group_name_H-M   'P 1'
#
loop_
_entity.id
_entity.type
_entity.pdbx_description
1 polymer ?
#
loop_
_entity_poly.entity_id
_entity_poly.type
_entity_poly.pdbx_seq_one_letter_code
_entity_poly.pdbx_strand_id
1 'polypeptide(L)'
;MVAYRRPTNVEAGVSDRFKEGFPMTMVDVPTAVHVGADELPFVDLGDGSKLKVIQVKEAEGLWIVENVFRAGYEVQRHKHTGPVYAYTTAGAWKYKEYTDVNRAGSFLYEPAGSVHTLQVLEDDTHVWFQIYGANLNLDCDGNIESVLDAASILATYLALCQAAGLPRPNVLTS
;
A
#
# COMPACT_ATOMS: atom_id res chain seq x y z
N MET A 1 -36.48 16.35 6.48
CA MET A 1 -35.71 17.57 6.21
C MET A 1 -35.51 18.30 7.51
N VAL A 2 -34.40 18.11 8.18
CA VAL A 2 -34.09 18.78 9.48
C VAL A 2 -33.14 19.91 9.15
N ALA A 3 -33.58 21.14 9.37
CA ALA A 3 -32.79 22.33 9.11
C ALA A 3 -31.74 22.52 10.23
N TYR A 4 -30.47 22.51 9.83
CA TYR A 4 -29.34 22.82 10.71
C TYR A 4 -29.30 24.35 10.96
N ARG A 5 -29.57 24.78 12.18
CA ARG A 5 -29.41 26.18 12.62
C ARG A 5 -27.94 26.39 13.02
N ARG A 6 -27.27 27.36 12.38
CA ARG A 6 -25.95 27.85 12.82
C ARG A 6 -26.08 28.52 14.18
N PRO A 7 -25.17 28.27 15.13
CA PRO A 7 -25.09 29.06 16.35
C PRO A 7 -24.57 30.46 16.05
N THR A 8 -25.22 31.44 16.66
CA THR A 8 -24.84 32.87 16.63
C THR A 8 -23.53 33.09 17.40
N ASN A 9 -22.70 33.99 16.91
CA ASN A 9 -21.43 34.45 17.47
C ASN A 9 -21.49 34.67 18.98
N VAL A 10 -20.58 33.98 19.70
CA VAL A 10 -20.12 34.38 21.01
C VAL A 10 -18.75 34.99 20.84
N GLU A 11 -18.67 36.32 20.82
CA GLU A 11 -17.41 37.03 20.98
C GLU A 11 -16.96 36.86 22.45
N ALA A 12 -16.13 35.87 22.69
CA ALA A 12 -15.37 35.76 23.93
C ALA A 12 -13.95 36.31 23.65
N GLY A 13 -13.60 37.39 24.34
CA GLY A 13 -12.32 38.05 24.24
C GLY A 13 -11.15 37.09 24.39
N VAL A 14 -10.48 36.81 23.28
CA VAL A 14 -9.18 36.15 23.28
C VAL A 14 -8.15 37.23 23.71
N SER A 15 -7.56 36.99 24.87
CA SER A 15 -6.50 37.84 25.45
C SER A 15 -5.35 38.00 24.43
N ASP A 16 -4.92 39.26 24.30
CA ASP A 16 -3.87 39.74 23.38
C ASP A 16 -2.45 39.19 23.63
N ARG A 17 -2.31 38.13 24.44
CA ARG A 17 -1.01 37.54 24.81
C ARG A 17 -0.41 36.59 23.76
N PHE A 18 -1.05 36.35 22.64
CA PHE A 18 -0.52 35.48 21.56
C PHE A 18 -0.13 36.24 20.29
N LYS A 19 0.01 37.60 20.38
CA LYS A 19 0.43 38.40 19.22
C LYS A 19 1.94 38.61 19.09
N GLU A 20 2.74 38.04 19.97
CA GLU A 20 4.18 37.93 19.66
C GLU A 20 4.37 36.68 18.78
N GLY A 21 4.18 36.90 17.49
CA GLY A 21 4.47 35.90 16.49
C GLY A 21 5.94 35.48 16.62
N PHE A 22 6.19 34.23 16.95
CA PHE A 22 7.45 33.62 16.58
C PHE A 22 7.66 33.95 15.10
N PRO A 23 8.86 34.44 14.69
CA PRO A 23 9.14 34.52 13.27
C PRO A 23 8.99 33.11 12.72
N MET A 24 7.87 32.84 12.06
CA MET A 24 7.78 31.68 11.19
C MET A 24 8.80 31.98 10.08
N THR A 25 10.03 31.48 10.27
CA THR A 25 10.85 31.17 9.12
C THR A 25 9.90 30.38 8.21
N MET A 26 9.78 30.82 6.96
CA MET A 26 8.99 30.08 5.97
C MET A 26 9.58 28.66 5.94
N VAL A 27 9.03 27.81 6.79
CA VAL A 27 9.27 26.37 6.72
C VAL A 27 8.64 26.00 5.40
N ASP A 28 9.40 25.40 4.50
CA ASP A 28 8.85 24.77 3.30
C ASP A 28 7.72 23.85 3.77
N VAL A 29 6.49 24.31 3.59
CA VAL A 29 5.32 23.52 3.96
C VAL A 29 5.20 22.41 2.92
N PRO A 30 5.36 21.12 3.30
CA PRO A 30 5.20 20.05 2.35
C PRO A 30 3.83 20.12 1.67
N THR A 31 3.81 20.02 0.36
CA THR A 31 2.56 20.00 -0.42
C THR A 31 2.16 18.57 -0.71
N ALA A 32 0.86 18.35 -0.89
CA ALA A 32 0.35 17.07 -1.37
C ALA A 32 0.90 16.77 -2.76
N VAL A 33 1.30 15.52 -2.98
CA VAL A 33 1.76 15.03 -4.28
C VAL A 33 0.65 14.18 -4.89
N HIS A 34 0.30 14.47 -6.14
CA HIS A 34 -0.67 13.71 -6.92
C HIS A 34 0.07 12.92 -7.99
N VAL A 35 -0.32 11.64 -8.15
CA VAL A 35 0.12 10.77 -9.25
C VAL A 35 -1.12 10.25 -9.94
N GLY A 36 -1.22 10.47 -11.24
CA GLY A 36 -2.34 10.01 -12.07
C GLY A 36 -2.30 8.50 -12.32
N ALA A 37 -3.46 7.92 -12.62
CA ALA A 37 -3.57 6.49 -12.87
C ALA A 37 -2.77 6.03 -14.10
N ASP A 38 -2.59 6.91 -15.08
CA ASP A 38 -1.82 6.71 -16.31
C ASP A 38 -0.30 6.83 -16.13
N GLU A 39 0.15 7.38 -15.00
CA GLU A 39 1.56 7.51 -14.65
C GLU A 39 2.14 6.25 -14.00
N LEU A 40 1.28 5.32 -13.56
CA LEU A 40 1.64 4.08 -12.86
C LEU A 40 0.98 2.87 -13.55
N PRO A 41 1.56 2.35 -14.62
CA PRO A 41 1.01 1.22 -15.33
C PRO A 41 1.07 -0.08 -14.50
N PHE A 42 0.13 -0.99 -14.72
CA PHE A 42 0.29 -2.37 -14.29
C PHE A 42 1.30 -3.09 -15.19
N VAL A 43 2.17 -3.88 -14.58
CA VAL A 43 3.04 -4.83 -15.28
C VAL A 43 2.63 -6.26 -14.97
N ASP A 44 2.69 -7.13 -15.97
CA ASP A 44 2.45 -8.56 -15.82
C ASP A 44 3.69 -9.22 -15.19
N LEU A 45 3.50 -10.02 -14.15
CA LEU A 45 4.57 -10.76 -13.49
C LEU A 45 4.86 -12.11 -14.16
N GLY A 46 4.08 -12.50 -15.17
CA GLY A 46 4.23 -13.76 -15.90
C GLY A 46 3.65 -14.98 -15.20
N ASP A 47 3.09 -14.82 -14.03
CA ASP A 47 2.54 -15.88 -13.18
C ASP A 47 1.00 -15.82 -13.03
N GLY A 48 0.36 -14.89 -13.73
CA GLY A 48 -1.07 -14.63 -13.66
C GLY A 48 -1.45 -13.53 -12.66
N SER A 49 -0.49 -12.80 -12.18
CA SER A 49 -0.68 -11.59 -11.40
C SER A 49 -0.11 -10.36 -12.11
N LYS A 50 -0.62 -9.19 -11.74
CA LYS A 50 -0.10 -7.89 -12.19
C LYS A 50 0.28 -7.06 -10.98
N LEU A 51 1.29 -6.23 -11.16
CA LEU A 51 1.84 -5.35 -10.13
C LEU A 51 1.81 -3.90 -10.60
N LYS A 52 1.42 -3.02 -9.69
CA LYS A 52 1.64 -1.57 -9.76
C LYS A 52 2.30 -1.12 -8.47
N VAL A 53 3.44 -0.44 -8.55
CA VAL A 53 4.10 0.16 -7.40
C VAL A 53 3.74 1.64 -7.33
N ILE A 54 3.18 2.06 -6.20
CA ILE A 54 2.65 3.41 -6.01
C ILE A 54 3.66 4.29 -5.29
N GLN A 55 4.18 3.79 -4.18
CA GLN A 55 5.15 4.52 -3.36
C GLN A 55 6.19 3.56 -2.77
N VAL A 56 7.41 4.04 -2.68
CA VAL A 56 8.50 3.37 -1.99
C VAL A 56 9.30 4.40 -1.18
N LYS A 57 9.48 4.14 0.11
CA LYS A 57 10.36 4.89 1.00
C LYS A 57 11.33 3.93 1.67
N GLU A 58 12.47 3.72 1.02
CA GLU A 58 13.44 2.70 1.45
C GLU A 58 13.94 2.92 2.88
N ALA A 59 14.22 4.18 3.25
CA ALA A 59 14.67 4.52 4.60
C ALA A 59 13.64 4.19 5.70
N GLU A 60 12.36 4.17 5.36
CA GLU A 60 11.25 3.83 6.25
C GLU A 60 10.86 2.35 6.14
N GLY A 61 11.42 1.63 5.17
CA GLY A 61 10.99 0.28 4.80
C GLY A 61 9.56 0.22 4.26
N LEU A 62 8.99 1.37 3.85
CA LEU A 62 7.61 1.44 3.35
C LEU A 62 7.57 1.16 1.85
N TRP A 63 6.63 0.32 1.45
CA TRP A 63 6.24 0.15 0.05
C TRP A 63 4.73 -0.05 -0.08
N ILE A 64 4.15 0.62 -1.06
CA ILE A 64 2.72 0.60 -1.37
C ILE A 64 2.55 0.09 -2.79
N VAL A 65 1.75 -0.95 -2.91
CA VAL A 65 1.49 -1.62 -4.19
C VAL A 65 0.00 -1.88 -4.38
N GLU A 66 -0.40 -2.01 -5.63
CA GLU A 66 -1.67 -2.61 -6.02
C GLU A 66 -1.38 -3.86 -6.86
N ASN A 67 -1.99 -4.97 -6.50
CA ASN A 67 -1.92 -6.20 -7.24
C ASN A 67 -3.27 -6.54 -7.86
N VAL A 68 -3.25 -7.13 -9.05
CA VAL A 68 -4.40 -7.77 -9.69
C VAL A 68 -4.08 -9.25 -9.83
N PHE A 69 -4.96 -10.09 -9.35
CA PHE A 69 -4.79 -11.53 -9.32
C PHE A 69 -5.90 -12.25 -10.06
N ARG A 70 -5.60 -13.43 -10.60
CA ARG A 70 -6.58 -14.36 -11.13
C ARG A 70 -7.01 -15.40 -10.08
N ALA A 71 -8.17 -15.97 -10.23
CA ALA A 71 -8.63 -17.08 -9.39
C ALA A 71 -7.63 -18.25 -9.37
N GLY A 72 -7.45 -18.85 -8.21
CA GLY A 72 -6.52 -19.96 -8.00
C GLY A 72 -5.06 -19.55 -7.84
N TYR A 73 -4.72 -18.27 -7.99
CA TYR A 73 -3.37 -17.79 -7.73
C TYR A 73 -3.04 -17.89 -6.22
N GLU A 74 -1.82 -18.28 -5.91
CA GLU A 74 -1.32 -18.33 -4.53
C GLU A 74 -0.02 -17.53 -4.44
N VAL A 75 0.04 -16.60 -3.49
CA VAL A 75 1.31 -15.98 -3.10
C VAL A 75 2.05 -16.98 -2.21
N GLN A 76 3.32 -17.20 -2.49
CA GLN A 76 4.17 -18.07 -1.69
C GLN A 76 4.01 -17.79 -0.20
N ARG A 77 4.06 -18.84 0.63
CA ARG A 77 4.06 -18.69 2.09
C ARG A 77 5.18 -17.77 2.52
N HIS A 78 4.85 -16.75 3.29
CA HIS A 78 5.80 -15.72 3.69
C HIS A 78 5.56 -15.22 5.10
N LYS A 79 6.59 -14.59 5.65
CA LYS A 79 6.57 -13.92 6.95
C LYS A 79 6.83 -12.43 6.78
N HIS A 80 5.98 -11.59 7.37
CA HIS A 80 6.18 -10.15 7.40
C HIS A 80 7.14 -9.74 8.52
N THR A 81 8.11 -8.88 8.22
CA THR A 81 9.01 -8.32 9.25
C THR A 81 8.44 -7.08 9.92
N GLY A 82 7.50 -6.40 9.28
CA GLY A 82 6.76 -5.25 9.78
C GLY A 82 5.25 -5.42 9.58
N PRO A 83 4.42 -4.45 9.99
CA PRO A 83 2.99 -4.52 9.79
C PRO A 83 2.60 -4.32 8.32
N VAL A 84 1.47 -4.92 7.93
CA VAL A 84 0.85 -4.74 6.62
C VAL A 84 -0.60 -4.32 6.79
N TYR A 85 -1.04 -3.43 5.93
CA TYR A 85 -2.42 -3.01 5.77
C TYR A 85 -2.86 -3.35 4.36
N ALA A 86 -3.98 -4.05 4.22
CA ALA A 86 -4.54 -4.41 2.93
C ALA A 86 -5.97 -3.91 2.78
N TYR A 87 -6.30 -3.45 1.59
CA TYR A 87 -7.65 -3.06 1.23
C TYR A 87 -8.05 -3.72 -0.09
N THR A 88 -9.12 -4.52 -0.06
CA THR A 88 -9.63 -5.21 -1.24
C THR A 88 -10.60 -4.29 -1.97
N THR A 89 -10.31 -3.95 -3.22
CA THR A 89 -11.14 -3.08 -4.05
C THR A 89 -12.08 -3.85 -4.97
N ALA A 90 -11.70 -5.09 -5.36
CA ALA A 90 -12.51 -5.98 -6.17
C ALA A 90 -12.17 -7.45 -5.89
N GLY A 91 -13.09 -8.36 -6.24
CA GLY A 91 -12.89 -9.80 -6.13
C GLY A 91 -12.88 -10.33 -4.70
N ALA A 92 -12.24 -11.49 -4.52
CA ALA A 92 -12.16 -12.17 -3.24
C ALA A 92 -10.88 -13.01 -3.09
N TRP A 93 -10.32 -12.99 -1.88
CA TRP A 93 -9.14 -13.77 -1.50
C TRP A 93 -9.16 -14.08 0.00
N LYS A 94 -8.34 -15.01 0.45
CA LYS A 94 -8.16 -15.36 1.85
C LYS A 94 -6.73 -15.80 2.13
N TYR A 95 -6.40 -15.97 3.40
CA TYR A 95 -5.26 -16.79 3.80
C TYR A 95 -5.69 -18.25 3.98
N LYS A 96 -4.84 -19.18 3.58
CA LYS A 96 -5.11 -20.64 3.75
C LYS A 96 -5.25 -21.01 5.22
N GLU A 97 -4.56 -20.29 6.08
CA GLU A 97 -4.49 -20.49 7.52
C GLU A 97 -5.72 -19.97 8.27
N TYR A 98 -6.58 -19.15 7.61
CA TYR A 98 -7.74 -18.50 8.24
C TYR A 98 -9.04 -18.82 7.48
N THR A 99 -10.16 -18.63 8.17
CA THR A 99 -11.50 -18.84 7.59
C THR A 99 -12.10 -17.60 6.94
N ASP A 100 -11.60 -16.42 7.32
CA ASP A 100 -12.12 -15.15 6.84
C ASP A 100 -11.79 -14.94 5.36
N VAL A 101 -12.77 -14.42 4.62
CA VAL A 101 -12.63 -14.09 3.19
C VAL A 101 -12.65 -12.58 3.03
N ASN A 102 -11.58 -12.05 2.48
CA ASN A 102 -11.49 -10.64 2.10
C ASN A 102 -12.18 -10.43 0.76
N ARG A 103 -13.21 -9.58 0.74
CA ARG A 103 -13.99 -9.20 -0.44
C ARG A 103 -13.86 -7.71 -0.70
N ALA A 104 -14.37 -7.23 -1.81
CA ALA A 104 -14.45 -5.80 -2.10
C ALA A 104 -15.00 -5.02 -0.89
N GLY A 105 -14.25 -4.02 -0.41
CA GLY A 105 -14.53 -3.24 0.80
C GLY A 105 -13.89 -3.79 2.09
N SER A 106 -13.28 -4.98 2.07
CA SER A 106 -12.57 -5.51 3.24
C SER A 106 -11.28 -4.76 3.52
N PHE A 107 -11.04 -4.50 4.79
CA PHE A 107 -9.77 -4.02 5.32
C PHE A 107 -9.13 -5.11 6.19
N LEU A 108 -7.85 -5.34 6.00
CA LEU A 108 -7.07 -6.32 6.77
C LEU A 108 -5.85 -5.65 7.39
N TYR A 109 -5.55 -6.02 8.62
CA TYR A 109 -4.32 -5.67 9.32
C TYR A 109 -3.53 -6.93 9.65
N GLU A 110 -2.26 -6.93 9.31
CA GLU A 110 -1.32 -8.00 9.60
C GLU A 110 -0.24 -7.48 10.55
N PRO A 111 -0.12 -8.03 11.75
CA PRO A 111 0.95 -7.64 12.65
C PRO A 111 2.31 -8.14 12.14
N ALA A 112 3.38 -7.44 12.51
CA ALA A 112 4.74 -7.91 12.27
C ALA A 112 4.93 -9.34 12.83
N GLY A 113 5.60 -10.18 12.06
CA GLY A 113 5.82 -11.59 12.39
C GLY A 113 4.73 -12.56 11.95
N SER A 114 3.60 -12.08 11.38
CA SER A 114 2.57 -12.94 10.81
C SER A 114 3.13 -13.80 9.67
N VAL A 115 2.64 -15.04 9.58
CA VAL A 115 3.04 -16.02 8.55
C VAL A 115 1.80 -16.60 7.91
N HIS A 116 1.72 -16.52 6.59
CA HIS A 116 0.54 -17.00 5.86
C HIS A 116 0.80 -17.23 4.37
N THR A 117 -0.20 -17.87 3.73
CA THR A 117 -0.27 -18.14 2.29
C THR A 117 -1.54 -17.49 1.75
N LEU A 118 -1.40 -16.47 0.90
CA LEU A 118 -2.55 -15.85 0.24
C LEU A 118 -3.07 -16.76 -0.87
N GLN A 119 -4.39 -16.98 -0.90
CA GLN A 119 -5.09 -17.73 -1.95
C GLN A 119 -6.19 -16.85 -2.54
N VAL A 120 -6.18 -16.70 -3.85
CA VAL A 120 -7.17 -15.91 -4.60
C VAL A 120 -8.35 -16.78 -4.97
N LEU A 121 -9.57 -16.28 -4.75
CA LEU A 121 -10.82 -17.04 -4.95
C LEU A 121 -11.56 -16.62 -6.22
N GLU A 122 -11.42 -15.38 -6.66
CA GLU A 122 -12.14 -14.82 -7.80
C GLU A 122 -11.16 -14.15 -8.78
N ASP A 123 -11.50 -14.18 -10.08
CA ASP A 123 -10.75 -13.43 -11.10
C ASP A 123 -10.85 -11.93 -10.87
N ASP A 124 -9.89 -11.18 -11.42
CA ASP A 124 -9.81 -9.73 -11.28
C ASP A 124 -9.88 -9.26 -9.82
N THR A 125 -9.27 -10.04 -8.92
CA THR A 125 -9.14 -9.65 -7.52
C THR A 125 -8.09 -8.55 -7.38
N HIS A 126 -8.52 -7.37 -6.99
CA HIS A 126 -7.68 -6.20 -6.78
C HIS A 126 -7.45 -5.96 -5.29
N VAL A 127 -6.18 -5.91 -4.90
CA VAL A 127 -5.79 -5.64 -3.51
C VAL A 127 -4.70 -4.57 -3.48
N TRP A 128 -4.95 -3.55 -2.69
CA TRP A 128 -3.98 -2.52 -2.35
C TRP A 128 -3.30 -2.91 -1.04
N PHE A 129 -1.97 -2.93 -1.03
CA PHE A 129 -1.17 -3.25 0.15
C PHE A 129 -0.26 -2.07 0.52
N GLN A 130 -0.23 -1.74 1.79
CA GLN A 130 0.77 -0.88 2.41
C GLN A 130 1.60 -1.73 3.36
N ILE A 131 2.86 -1.90 3.05
CA ILE A 131 3.75 -2.85 3.71
C ILE A 131 4.92 -2.09 4.34
N TYR A 132 5.24 -2.44 5.57
CA TYR A 132 6.44 -1.99 6.24
C TYR A 132 7.42 -3.16 6.42
N GLY A 133 8.70 -2.91 6.18
CA GLY A 133 9.73 -3.94 6.23
C GLY A 133 9.73 -4.83 5.00
N ALA A 134 9.93 -6.13 5.20
CA ALA A 134 10.10 -7.11 4.14
C ALA A 134 9.17 -8.31 4.29
N ASN A 135 8.87 -8.95 3.16
CA ASN A 135 8.32 -10.29 3.08
C ASN A 135 9.47 -11.29 2.97
N LEU A 136 9.57 -12.19 3.92
CA LEU A 136 10.49 -13.32 3.91
C LEU A 136 9.75 -14.50 3.31
N ASN A 137 9.99 -14.80 2.04
CA ASN A 137 9.39 -15.95 1.38
C ASN A 137 10.00 -17.23 1.92
N LEU A 138 9.17 -18.20 2.25
CA LEU A 138 9.57 -19.42 2.94
C LEU A 138 9.45 -20.64 2.01
N ASP A 139 10.43 -21.53 2.08
CA ASP A 139 10.37 -22.84 1.46
C ASP A 139 9.41 -23.78 2.22
N CYS A 140 9.29 -25.04 1.75
CA CYS A 140 8.43 -26.07 2.39
C CYS A 140 8.88 -26.45 3.80
N ASP A 141 10.15 -26.25 4.12
CA ASP A 141 10.73 -26.55 5.45
C ASP A 141 10.65 -25.35 6.39
N GLY A 142 10.23 -24.17 5.89
CA GLY A 142 10.09 -22.93 6.64
C GLY A 142 11.38 -22.09 6.70
N ASN A 143 12.39 -22.41 5.90
CA ASN A 143 13.59 -21.58 5.75
C ASN A 143 13.32 -20.41 4.82
N ILE A 144 14.06 -19.33 4.97
CA ILE A 144 13.96 -18.17 4.08
C ILE A 144 14.60 -18.52 2.73
N GLU A 145 13.78 -18.52 1.68
CA GLU A 145 14.21 -18.76 0.30
C GLU A 145 14.57 -17.45 -0.42
N SER A 146 13.77 -16.40 -0.19
CA SER A 146 14.01 -15.08 -0.77
C SER A 146 13.43 -13.98 0.11
N VAL A 147 13.88 -12.74 -0.15
CA VAL A 147 13.43 -11.54 0.55
C VAL A 147 12.89 -10.55 -0.47
N LEU A 148 11.68 -10.05 -0.22
CA LEU A 148 11.07 -8.99 -1.00
C LEU A 148 10.86 -7.78 -0.10
N ASP A 149 11.45 -6.64 -0.46
CA ASP A 149 11.44 -5.39 0.30
C ASP A 149 11.20 -4.17 -0.61
N ALA A 150 11.22 -2.98 -0.01
CA ALA A 150 11.04 -1.71 -0.70
C ALA A 150 11.98 -1.52 -1.90
N ALA A 151 13.26 -1.85 -1.76
CA ALA A 151 14.25 -1.68 -2.83
C ALA A 151 14.05 -2.71 -3.95
N SER A 152 13.87 -3.98 -3.60
CA SER A 152 13.73 -5.07 -4.57
C SER A 152 12.41 -4.99 -5.35
N ILE A 153 11.29 -4.60 -4.72
CA ILE A 153 10.02 -4.43 -5.43
C ILE A 153 10.07 -3.27 -6.44
N LEU A 154 10.71 -2.16 -6.07
CA LEU A 154 10.91 -1.02 -6.98
C LEU A 154 11.78 -1.42 -8.17
N ALA A 155 12.92 -2.06 -7.91
CA ALA A 155 13.82 -2.50 -8.97
C ALA A 155 13.13 -3.46 -9.95
N THR A 156 12.38 -4.43 -9.43
CA THR A 156 11.60 -5.38 -10.23
C THR A 156 10.56 -4.66 -11.09
N TYR A 157 9.79 -3.76 -10.51
CA TYR A 157 8.74 -3.02 -11.23
C TYR A 157 9.33 -2.17 -12.37
N LEU A 158 10.41 -1.43 -12.09
CA LEU A 158 11.08 -0.61 -13.11
C LEU A 158 11.64 -1.47 -14.27
N ALA A 159 12.25 -2.60 -13.95
CA ALA A 159 12.76 -3.53 -14.95
C ALA A 159 11.64 -4.11 -15.84
N LEU A 160 10.53 -4.49 -15.26
CA LEU A 160 9.38 -5.00 -15.99
C LEU A 160 8.72 -3.92 -16.86
N CYS A 161 8.58 -2.68 -16.37
CA CYS A 161 8.11 -1.57 -17.19
C CYS A 161 9.01 -1.35 -18.41
N GLN A 162 10.33 -1.35 -18.21
CA GLN A 162 11.30 -1.22 -19.29
C GLN A 162 11.20 -2.38 -20.30
N ALA A 163 11.11 -3.61 -19.83
CA ALA A 163 10.99 -4.79 -20.68
C ALA A 163 9.69 -4.78 -21.51
N ALA A 164 8.62 -4.23 -20.96
CA ALA A 164 7.34 -4.05 -21.64
C ALA A 164 7.31 -2.83 -22.58
N GLY A 165 8.39 -2.06 -22.70
CA GLY A 165 8.43 -0.84 -23.51
C GLY A 165 7.57 0.30 -22.98
N LEU A 166 7.22 0.27 -21.69
CA LEU A 166 6.43 1.31 -21.05
C LEU A 166 7.29 2.51 -20.65
N PRO A 167 6.73 3.72 -20.58
CA PRO A 167 7.42 4.88 -20.00
C PRO A 167 7.85 4.57 -18.56
N ARG A 168 8.94 5.25 -18.12
CA ARG A 168 9.36 5.14 -16.73
C ARG A 168 8.24 5.61 -15.81
N PRO A 169 7.72 4.76 -14.89
CA PRO A 169 6.62 5.13 -14.01
C PRO A 169 7.05 6.18 -12.98
N ASN A 170 6.11 7.06 -12.62
CA ASN A 170 6.29 8.12 -11.63
C ASN A 170 6.02 7.61 -10.21
N VAL A 171 6.80 6.61 -9.76
CA VAL A 171 6.70 6.08 -8.40
C VAL A 171 7.12 7.13 -7.38
N LEU A 172 6.34 7.33 -6.33
CA LEU A 172 6.70 8.23 -5.22
C LEU A 172 7.81 7.61 -4.38
N THR A 173 8.97 8.28 -4.29
CA THR A 173 10.16 7.76 -3.58
C THR A 173 10.63 8.64 -2.43
N SER A 174 9.89 9.71 -2.10
CA SER A 174 10.21 10.67 -1.02
C SER A 174 9.07 10.78 -0.02
#